data_b37907d2f1be63255690cf7aa8d9da07
#
_entry.id   b37907d2f1be63255690cf7aa8d9da07
#
_cell.length_a   1.000
_cell.length_b   1.000
_cell.length_c   1.000
_cell.angle_alpha   90.00
_cell.angle_beta   90.00
_cell.angle_gamma   90.00
#
_symmetry.space_group_name_H-M   'P 1'
#
loop_
_entity.id
_entity.type
_entity.pdbx_description
1 polymer ?
#
loop_
_entity_poly.entity_id
_entity_poly.type
_entity_poly.pdbx_seq_one_letter_code
_entity_poly.pdbx_strand_id
1 'polypeptide(L)'
;MNNKKLLVVFTSYYFGDKADKILTELSVSHQLMATPPELNDMCGLSIQIDLNTVEQVQTILKEHKISTSGLCWYEKGKPVLAYKD
;
A
#
# COMPACT_ATOMS: atom_id res chain seq x y z
N MET A 1 -11.00 -18.80 -4.22
CA MET A 1 -9.82 -18.14 -3.67
C MET A 1 -9.71 -16.72 -4.20
N ASN A 2 -9.55 -15.78 -3.31
CA ASN A 2 -9.53 -14.39 -3.69
C ASN A 2 -8.10 -13.93 -3.99
N ASN A 3 -7.83 -13.61 -5.25
CA ASN A 3 -6.51 -13.16 -5.66
C ASN A 3 -6.37 -11.64 -5.67
N LYS A 4 -7.35 -10.96 -5.12
CA LYS A 4 -7.32 -9.50 -5.10
C LYS A 4 -6.38 -9.00 -4.02
N LYS A 5 -5.49 -8.13 -4.43
CA LYS A 5 -4.57 -7.46 -3.51
C LYS A 5 -4.84 -5.98 -3.55
N LEU A 6 -4.56 -5.32 -2.46
CA LEU A 6 -4.68 -3.89 -2.38
C LEU A 6 -3.29 -3.27 -2.36
N LEU A 7 -3.10 -2.26 -3.17
CA LEU A 7 -1.82 -1.58 -3.27
C LEU A 7 -1.93 -0.22 -2.59
N VAL A 8 -1.09 0.01 -1.60
CA VAL A 8 -1.01 1.30 -0.92
C VAL A 8 0.17 2.05 -1.51
N VAL A 9 -0.11 3.18 -2.15
CA VAL A 9 0.93 3.98 -2.78
C VAL A 9 1.29 5.15 -1.89
N PHE A 10 2.57 5.33 -1.62
CA PHE A 10 3.04 6.38 -0.72
C PHE A 10 3.46 7.63 -1.46
N THR A 11 3.43 8.77 -0.77
CA THR A 11 3.78 10.05 -1.38
C THR A 11 5.29 10.22 -1.53
N SER A 12 6.08 9.40 -0.85
CA SER A 12 7.54 9.46 -0.97
C SER A 12 8.17 8.14 -0.54
N TYR A 13 9.43 7.94 -0.94
CA TYR A 13 10.18 6.77 -0.49
C TYR A 13 10.32 6.74 1.03
N TYR A 14 10.44 7.90 1.63
CA TYR A 14 10.55 7.99 3.09
C TYR A 14 9.34 7.34 3.78
N PHE A 15 8.15 7.67 3.34
CA PHE A 15 6.94 7.12 3.93
C PHE A 15 6.77 5.64 3.62
N GLY A 16 7.16 5.23 2.43
CA GLY A 16 7.10 3.82 2.06
C GLY A 16 8.02 2.98 2.94
N ASP A 17 9.24 3.43 3.12
CA ASP A 17 10.21 2.73 3.97
C ASP A 17 9.75 2.70 5.42
N LYS A 18 9.24 3.82 5.91
CA LYS A 18 8.76 3.90 7.29
C LYS A 18 7.59 2.94 7.52
N ALA A 19 6.65 2.90 6.58
CA ALA A 19 5.52 1.99 6.69
C ALA A 19 5.96 0.53 6.69
N ASP A 20 6.91 0.18 5.82
CA ASP A 20 7.42 -1.17 5.75
C ASP A 20 8.01 -1.60 7.10
N LYS A 21 8.79 -0.74 7.72
CA LYS A 21 9.40 -1.05 9.00
C LYS A 21 8.36 -1.21 10.10
N ILE A 22 7.38 -0.33 10.13
CA ILE A 22 6.33 -0.39 11.14
C ILE A 22 5.50 -1.67 10.99
N LEU A 23 5.09 -1.99 9.78
CA LEU A 23 4.29 -3.18 9.54
C LEU A 23 5.08 -4.45 9.84
N THR A 24 6.38 -4.44 9.57
CA THR A 24 7.24 -5.58 9.91
C THR A 24 7.30 -5.76 11.43
N GLU A 25 7.47 -4.67 12.16
CA GLU A 25 7.53 -4.75 13.62
C GLU A 25 6.22 -5.27 14.22
N LEU A 26 5.10 -4.91 13.60
CA LEU A 26 3.78 -5.33 14.08
C LEU A 26 3.36 -6.68 13.51
N SER A 27 4.23 -7.32 12.77
CA SER A 27 3.96 -8.63 12.16
C SER A 27 2.76 -8.62 11.23
N VAL A 28 2.53 -7.51 10.55
CA VAL A 28 1.46 -7.40 9.57
C VAL A 28 2.01 -7.84 8.21
N SER A 29 1.36 -8.83 7.62
CA SER A 29 1.78 -9.35 6.32
C SER A 29 1.66 -8.28 5.24
N HIS A 30 2.74 -8.06 4.50
CA HIS A 30 2.77 -7.07 3.42
C HIS A 30 3.97 -7.35 2.53
N GLN A 31 3.99 -6.70 1.38
CA GLN A 31 5.11 -6.81 0.47
C GLN A 31 5.45 -5.43 -0.09
N LEU A 32 6.66 -4.97 0.19
CA LEU A 32 7.16 -3.72 -0.37
C LEU A 32 7.53 -3.93 -1.82
N MET A 33 7.13 -3.00 -2.69
CA MET A 33 7.39 -3.14 -4.10
C MET A 33 7.47 -1.77 -4.77
N ALA A 34 8.00 -1.76 -5.98
CA ALA A 34 8.00 -0.55 -6.78
C ALA A 34 6.58 -0.29 -7.27
N THR A 35 6.21 0.98 -7.31
CA THR A 35 4.90 1.37 -7.82
C THR A 35 4.82 1.00 -9.31
N PRO A 36 3.75 0.34 -9.73
CA PRO A 36 3.61 -0.04 -11.15
C PRO A 36 3.64 1.16 -12.07
N PRO A 37 4.21 1.02 -13.28
CA PRO A 37 4.27 2.12 -14.23
C PRO A 37 2.92 2.68 -14.63
N GLU A 38 1.87 1.88 -14.51
CA GLU A 38 0.51 2.31 -14.82
C GLU A 38 0.03 3.41 -13.89
N LEU A 39 0.70 3.57 -12.74
CA LEU A 39 0.41 4.64 -11.78
C LEU A 39 1.48 5.72 -11.86
N ASN A 40 1.77 6.15 -13.07
CA ASN A 40 2.93 6.98 -13.36
C ASN A 40 2.95 8.35 -12.68
N ASP A 41 1.83 8.81 -12.18
CA ASP A 41 1.79 10.07 -11.45
C ASP A 41 2.11 9.91 -9.97
N MET A 42 2.40 8.70 -9.54
CA MET A 42 2.61 8.40 -8.14
C MET A 42 4.04 8.03 -7.84
N CYS A 43 4.40 8.17 -6.59
CA CYS A 43 5.77 7.94 -6.14
C CYS A 43 6.19 6.48 -6.27
N GLY A 44 7.48 6.23 -6.20
CA GLY A 44 8.08 4.96 -6.56
C GLY A 44 7.88 3.77 -5.62
N LEU A 45 7.40 3.96 -4.39
CA LEU A 45 7.22 2.84 -3.47
C LEU A 45 5.77 2.58 -3.14
N SER A 46 5.42 1.30 -3.07
CA SER A 46 4.07 0.85 -2.70
C SER A 46 4.18 -0.37 -1.82
N ILE A 47 3.11 -0.66 -1.10
CA ILE A 47 3.01 -1.88 -0.30
C ILE A 47 1.77 -2.63 -0.72
N GLN A 48 1.95 -3.92 -0.99
CA GLN A 48 0.85 -4.79 -1.34
C GLN A 48 0.34 -5.49 -0.08
N ILE A 49 -0.95 -5.43 0.16
CA ILE A 49 -1.57 -6.05 1.32
C ILE A 49 -2.80 -6.83 0.91
N ASP A 50 -3.25 -7.72 1.80
CA ASP A 50 -4.47 -8.46 1.58
C ASP A 50 -5.68 -7.60 1.95
N LEU A 51 -6.81 -7.89 1.31
CA LEU A 51 -8.03 -7.14 1.57
C LEU A 51 -8.47 -7.20 3.03
N ASN A 52 -8.26 -8.34 3.66
CA ASN A 52 -8.73 -8.50 5.04
C ASN A 52 -7.87 -7.74 6.05
N THR A 53 -6.76 -7.17 5.63
CA THR A 53 -5.93 -6.38 6.53
C THR A 53 -5.97 -4.89 6.22
N VAL A 54 -6.79 -4.46 5.27
CA VAL A 54 -6.80 -3.07 4.84
C VAL A 54 -7.15 -2.09 5.96
N GLU A 55 -8.15 -2.42 6.76
CA GLU A 55 -8.55 -1.54 7.86
C GLU A 55 -7.45 -1.42 8.91
N GLN A 56 -6.82 -2.54 9.22
CA GLN A 56 -5.72 -2.56 10.18
C GLN A 56 -4.56 -1.71 9.68
N VAL A 57 -4.20 -1.88 8.41
CA VAL A 57 -3.09 -1.12 7.82
C VAL A 57 -3.42 0.37 7.79
N GLN A 58 -4.63 0.74 7.38
CA GLN A 58 -5.03 2.14 7.34
C GLN A 58 -4.95 2.79 8.72
N THR A 59 -5.40 2.08 9.75
CA THR A 59 -5.33 2.60 11.10
C THR A 59 -3.89 2.82 11.53
N ILE A 60 -3.02 1.85 11.24
CA ILE A 60 -1.62 1.96 11.59
C ILE A 60 -0.97 3.16 10.87
N LEU A 61 -1.24 3.31 9.59
CA LEU A 61 -0.67 4.40 8.82
C LEU A 61 -1.13 5.77 9.34
N LYS A 62 -2.40 5.87 9.72
CA LYS A 62 -2.91 7.11 10.30
C LYS A 62 -2.27 7.42 11.63
N GLU A 63 -2.13 6.43 12.48
CA GLU A 63 -1.52 6.62 13.79
C GLU A 63 -0.09 7.09 13.70
N HIS A 64 0.63 6.65 12.69
CA HIS A 64 2.02 7.03 12.49
C HIS A 64 2.19 8.19 11.52
N LYS A 65 1.09 8.80 11.11
CA LYS A 65 1.08 9.98 10.24
C LYS A 65 1.83 9.74 8.94
N ILE A 66 1.61 8.59 8.33
CA ILE A 66 2.23 8.23 7.07
C ILE A 66 1.35 8.69 5.94
N SER A 67 1.92 9.51 5.06
CA SER A 67 1.17 10.07 3.93
C SER A 67 1.11 9.08 2.76
N THR A 68 -0.08 8.87 2.22
CA THR A 68 -0.27 8.00 1.06
C THR A 68 -0.89 8.79 -0.09
N SER A 69 -0.56 8.37 -1.31
CA SER A 69 -1.16 8.96 -2.52
C SER A 69 -2.52 8.35 -2.81
N GLY A 70 -2.75 7.13 -2.36
CA GLY A 70 -4.02 6.48 -2.61
C GLY A 70 -3.95 4.98 -2.44
N LEU A 71 -5.10 4.36 -2.58
CA LEU A 71 -5.24 2.91 -2.51
C LEU A 71 -5.75 2.42 -3.85
N CYS A 72 -5.11 1.40 -4.38
CA CYS A 72 -5.49 0.82 -5.66
C CYS A 72 -5.71 -0.67 -5.52
N TRP A 73 -6.69 -1.19 -6.25
CA TRP A 73 -6.85 -2.62 -6.38
C TRP A 73 -5.77 -3.14 -7.32
N TYR A 74 -5.13 -4.22 -6.93
CA TYR A 74 -4.11 -4.85 -7.76
C TYR A 74 -4.61 -6.24 -8.10
N GLU A 75 -5.06 -6.41 -9.33
CA GLU A 75 -5.64 -7.66 -9.76
C GLU A 75 -4.94 -8.14 -11.01
N LYS A 76 -4.41 -9.38 -10.97
CA LYS A 76 -3.74 -10.01 -12.10
C LYS A 76 -2.64 -9.15 -12.72
N GLY A 77 -1.90 -8.47 -11.88
CA GLY A 77 -0.81 -7.64 -12.35
C GLY A 77 -1.22 -6.27 -12.89
N LYS A 78 -2.49 -5.93 -12.78
CA LYS A 78 -2.97 -4.64 -13.24
C LYS A 78 -3.54 -3.83 -12.09
N PRO A 79 -3.04 -2.62 -11.86
CA PRO A 79 -3.65 -1.75 -10.86
C PRO A 79 -4.96 -1.19 -11.38
N VAL A 80 -5.96 -1.23 -10.52
CA VAL A 80 -7.26 -0.63 -10.83
C VAL A 80 -7.56 0.37 -9.74
N LEU A 81 -7.68 1.61 -10.09
CA LEU A 81 -7.94 2.66 -9.11
C LEU A 81 -9.37 2.52 -8.62
N ALA A 82 -9.53 1.99 -7.43
CA ALA A 82 -10.85 1.67 -6.93
C ALA A 82 -11.17 2.29 -5.59
N TYR A 83 -10.21 2.87 -4.91
CA TYR A 83 -10.44 3.32 -3.54
C TYR A 83 -9.70 4.61 -3.28
N LYS A 84 -10.43 5.62 -2.84
CA LYS A 84 -9.83 6.86 -2.40
C LYS A 84 -10.14 7.09 -0.94
N ASP A 85 -9.12 7.44 -0.25
CA ASP A 85 -9.23 7.79 1.15
C ASP A 85 -10.03 9.05 1.34
#